data_819c1dc32f231533a61204d9af568389
#
_entry.id   819c1dc32f231533a61204d9af568389
#
_cell.length_a   1.000
_cell.length_b   1.000
_cell.length_c   1.000
_cell.angle_alpha   90.00
_cell.angle_beta   90.00
_cell.angle_gamma   90.00
#
_symmetry.space_group_name_H-M   'P 1'
#
loop_
_entity.id
_entity.type
_entity.pdbx_description
1 polymer ?
#
loop_
_entity_poly.entity_id
_entity_poly.type
_entity_poly.pdbx_seq_one_letter_code
_entity_poly.pdbx_strand_id
1 'polypeptide(L)'
;IDGKIGWKLPQEIFPANTNLKMCAYFPYQKGNSEEYMIPFGTYKYDEDVLWGTSDTLNEQTPDASIQMQHTMARVIFSITGTANVLETTIITDFMLANRNEASGIPTYGYLNIYTGNFENFTYELPITRSTNFHPTDVAKDIEVLMFPAEFSNEAALLTLKTENGHELSVNLPQARWE
;
A
#
# COMPACT_ATOMS: atom_id res chain seq x y z
N ILE A 1 19.69 -15.44 -20.34
CA ILE A 1 18.26 -15.62 -19.99
C ILE A 1 17.71 -14.25 -19.74
N ASP A 2 16.85 -13.81 -20.61
CA ASP A 2 16.39 -12.43 -20.79
C ASP A 2 15.37 -11.97 -19.73
N GLY A 3 15.29 -12.62 -18.58
CA GLY A 3 14.49 -12.21 -17.43
C GLY A 3 12.98 -12.00 -17.67
N LYS A 4 12.48 -12.24 -18.86
CA LYS A 4 11.06 -12.10 -19.19
C LYS A 4 10.29 -13.32 -18.69
N ILE A 5 9.44 -13.12 -17.70
CA ILE A 5 8.47 -14.11 -17.30
C ILE A 5 7.31 -14.04 -18.30
N GLY A 6 7.22 -15.02 -19.17
CA GLY A 6 6.09 -15.14 -20.09
C GLY A 6 4.91 -15.83 -19.40
N TRP A 7 3.76 -15.20 -19.42
CA TRP A 7 2.50 -15.81 -19.03
C TRP A 7 1.87 -16.49 -20.24
N LYS A 8 1.47 -17.75 -20.10
CA LYS A 8 0.69 -18.44 -21.13
C LYS A 8 -0.75 -18.55 -20.67
N LEU A 9 -1.65 -17.95 -21.44
CA LEU A 9 -3.07 -18.11 -21.17
C LEU A 9 -3.50 -19.57 -21.40
N PRO A 10 -4.43 -20.09 -20.59
CA PRO A 10 -4.96 -21.46 -20.76
C PRO A 10 -5.72 -21.61 -22.07
N GLN A 11 -6.20 -20.51 -22.65
CA GLN A 11 -6.87 -20.46 -23.93
C GLN A 11 -6.36 -19.25 -24.72
N GLU A 12 -6.08 -19.45 -26.00
CA GLU A 12 -5.75 -18.35 -26.91
C GLU A 12 -6.97 -17.45 -27.11
N ILE A 13 -6.77 -16.14 -26.96
CA ILE A 13 -7.80 -15.12 -27.22
C ILE A 13 -7.45 -14.43 -28.55
N PHE A 14 -8.31 -14.60 -29.53
CA PHE A 14 -8.14 -13.91 -30.83
C PHE A 14 -9.00 -12.64 -30.87
N PRO A 15 -8.40 -11.46 -30.98
CA PRO A 15 -9.13 -10.20 -31.11
C PRO A 15 -9.71 -10.04 -32.52
N ALA A 16 -10.70 -10.89 -32.88
CA ALA A 16 -11.37 -10.78 -34.16
C ALA A 16 -12.27 -9.53 -34.20
N ASN A 17 -11.94 -8.55 -35.05
CA ASN A 17 -12.71 -7.33 -35.36
C ASN A 17 -13.02 -6.41 -34.14
N THR A 18 -12.36 -6.57 -33.02
CA THR A 18 -12.54 -5.73 -31.82
C THR A 18 -11.20 -5.30 -31.25
N ASN A 19 -11.17 -4.09 -30.71
CA ASN A 19 -10.03 -3.62 -29.93
C ASN A 19 -10.15 -4.14 -28.50
N LEU A 20 -9.13 -4.87 -28.03
CA LEU A 20 -9.05 -5.41 -26.68
C LEU A 20 -7.95 -4.70 -25.91
N LYS A 21 -8.11 -4.63 -24.58
CA LYS A 21 -7.04 -4.30 -23.64
C LYS A 21 -6.97 -5.40 -22.58
N MET A 22 -5.77 -5.75 -22.17
CA MET A 22 -5.52 -6.65 -21.06
C MET A 22 -5.06 -5.85 -19.86
N CYS A 23 -5.65 -6.11 -18.71
CA CYS A 23 -5.21 -5.56 -17.42
C CYS A 23 -4.62 -6.70 -16.57
N ALA A 24 -3.58 -6.39 -15.81
CA ALA A 24 -2.96 -7.32 -14.88
C ALA A 24 -2.77 -6.63 -13.52
N TYR A 25 -2.89 -7.40 -12.44
CA TYR A 25 -2.61 -6.93 -11.10
C TYR A 25 -1.93 -8.02 -10.27
N PHE A 26 -1.24 -7.61 -9.23
CA PHE A 26 -0.58 -8.47 -8.24
C PHE A 26 -0.66 -7.80 -6.85
N PRO A 27 -0.82 -8.56 -5.75
CA PRO A 27 -1.02 -10.01 -5.67
C PRO A 27 -2.44 -10.45 -6.03
N TYR A 28 -2.58 -11.71 -6.45
CA TYR A 28 -3.89 -12.29 -6.76
C TYR A 28 -4.77 -12.40 -5.50
N GLN A 29 -6.01 -11.91 -5.58
CA GLN A 29 -7.00 -12.01 -4.52
C GLN A 29 -8.08 -13.04 -4.88
N LYS A 30 -8.18 -14.09 -4.07
CA LYS A 30 -9.15 -15.16 -4.27
C LYS A 30 -10.52 -14.76 -3.68
N GLY A 31 -11.60 -15.07 -4.41
CA GLY A 31 -12.97 -14.94 -3.88
C GLY A 31 -13.59 -13.55 -4.00
N ASN A 32 -13.03 -12.70 -4.84
CA ASN A 32 -13.67 -11.45 -5.20
C ASN A 32 -14.94 -11.72 -6.02
N SER A 33 -16.07 -11.13 -5.60
CA SER A 33 -17.35 -11.24 -6.28
C SER A 33 -17.56 -10.22 -7.39
N GLU A 34 -16.76 -9.17 -7.38
CA GLU A 34 -16.80 -8.11 -8.41
C GLU A 34 -15.59 -8.24 -9.32
N GLU A 35 -15.84 -8.49 -10.61
CA GLU A 35 -14.80 -8.83 -11.58
C GLU A 35 -13.74 -7.73 -11.79
N TYR A 36 -14.07 -6.47 -11.50
CA TYR A 36 -13.20 -5.32 -11.79
C TYR A 36 -12.75 -4.51 -10.56
N MET A 37 -13.30 -4.79 -9.38
CA MET A 37 -12.98 -4.11 -8.12
C MET A 37 -12.32 -5.09 -7.15
N ILE A 38 -11.01 -5.04 -7.05
CA ILE A 38 -10.22 -5.99 -6.27
C ILE A 38 -9.94 -5.42 -4.87
N PRO A 39 -10.36 -6.10 -3.79
CA PRO A 39 -10.18 -5.62 -2.43
C PRO A 39 -8.73 -5.75 -1.95
N PHE A 40 -8.22 -4.69 -1.31
CA PHE A 40 -6.93 -4.67 -0.63
C PHE A 40 -7.03 -3.99 0.73
N GLY A 41 -6.20 -4.40 1.67
CA GLY A 41 -6.10 -3.80 2.99
C GLY A 41 -4.64 -3.59 3.40
N THR A 42 -4.33 -2.43 3.99
CA THR A 42 -2.99 -2.08 4.47
C THR A 42 -2.56 -2.83 5.73
N TYR A 43 -3.44 -3.67 6.30
CA TYR A 43 -3.06 -4.58 7.39
C TYR A 43 -2.01 -5.61 6.93
N LYS A 44 -1.90 -5.84 5.62
CA LYS A 44 -0.84 -6.64 4.98
C LYS A 44 0.21 -5.72 4.34
N TYR A 45 0.78 -4.84 5.12
CA TYR A 45 1.69 -3.74 4.75
C TYR A 45 2.99 -4.16 4.06
N ASP A 46 3.29 -5.45 3.98
CA ASP A 46 4.47 -5.97 3.29
C ASP A 46 4.17 -6.42 1.85
N GLU A 47 2.91 -6.36 1.44
CA GLU A 47 2.48 -6.71 0.09
C GLU A 47 2.21 -5.44 -0.72
N ASP A 48 3.11 -5.17 -1.66
CA ASP A 48 2.90 -4.10 -2.63
C ASP A 48 1.90 -4.54 -3.69
N VAL A 49 1.10 -3.58 -4.16
CA VAL A 49 0.11 -3.82 -5.21
C VAL A 49 0.65 -3.29 -6.52
N LEU A 50 0.78 -4.18 -7.49
CA LEU A 50 1.20 -3.84 -8.85
C LEU A 50 0.00 -3.89 -9.79
N TRP A 51 -0.04 -2.97 -10.73
CA TRP A 51 -1.04 -2.93 -11.77
C TRP A 51 -0.42 -2.53 -13.10
N GLY A 52 -0.99 -3.00 -14.20
CA GLY A 52 -0.59 -2.60 -15.54
C GLY A 52 -1.65 -2.91 -16.58
N THR A 53 -1.55 -2.26 -17.72
CA THR A 53 -2.42 -2.48 -18.87
C THR A 53 -1.59 -2.60 -20.14
N SER A 54 -2.09 -3.38 -21.10
CA SER A 54 -1.51 -3.47 -22.43
C SER A 54 -1.89 -2.26 -23.28
N ASP A 55 -1.16 -2.08 -24.38
CA ASP A 55 -1.66 -1.35 -25.53
C ASP A 55 -2.92 -2.04 -26.12
N THR A 56 -3.58 -1.36 -27.03
CA THR A 56 -4.73 -1.91 -27.73
C THR A 56 -4.31 -3.08 -28.64
N LEU A 57 -4.91 -4.22 -28.42
CA LEU A 57 -4.68 -5.45 -29.18
C LEU A 57 -5.72 -5.57 -30.29
N ASN A 58 -5.29 -5.99 -31.45
CA ASN A 58 -6.14 -6.27 -32.63
C ASN A 58 -5.45 -7.32 -33.52
N GLU A 59 -6.03 -7.61 -34.67
CA GLU A 59 -5.46 -8.61 -35.61
C GLU A 59 -4.04 -8.28 -36.06
N GLN A 60 -3.68 -6.99 -36.16
CA GLN A 60 -2.37 -6.53 -36.62
C GLN A 60 -1.34 -6.48 -35.49
N THR A 61 -1.82 -6.36 -34.24
CA THR A 61 -1.01 -6.27 -33.02
C THR A 61 -1.56 -7.24 -31.97
N PRO A 62 -1.39 -8.57 -32.17
CA PRO A 62 -2.01 -9.58 -31.29
C PRO A 62 -1.24 -9.81 -29.98
N ASP A 63 0.02 -9.38 -29.90
CA ASP A 63 0.88 -9.61 -28.78
C ASP A 63 0.71 -8.55 -27.69
N ALA A 64 0.41 -8.97 -26.45
CA ALA A 64 0.30 -8.09 -25.30
C ALA A 64 1.65 -7.94 -24.58
N SER A 65 2.04 -6.70 -24.34
CA SER A 65 3.10 -6.37 -23.39
C SER A 65 2.49 -5.53 -22.26
N ILE A 66 2.67 -5.93 -21.01
CA ILE A 66 2.15 -5.23 -19.84
C ILE A 66 3.31 -4.85 -18.94
N GLN A 67 3.53 -3.57 -18.76
CA GLN A 67 4.46 -3.07 -17.77
C GLN A 67 3.71 -2.85 -16.45
N MET A 68 4.08 -3.62 -15.42
CA MET A 68 3.52 -3.47 -14.09
C MET A 68 4.14 -2.28 -13.38
N GLN A 69 3.30 -1.51 -12.68
CA GLN A 69 3.70 -0.34 -11.88
C GLN A 69 3.23 -0.51 -10.45
N HIS A 70 3.98 0.06 -9.52
CA HIS A 70 3.58 0.15 -8.12
C HIS A 70 2.38 1.10 -7.99
N THR A 71 1.37 0.68 -7.24
CA THR A 71 0.16 1.47 -6.99
C THR A 71 0.04 1.93 -5.54
N MET A 72 0.92 1.45 -4.66
CA MET A 72 0.99 1.85 -3.26
C MET A 72 2.03 2.96 -3.07
N ALA A 73 1.74 3.87 -2.14
CA ALA A 73 2.72 4.85 -1.67
C ALA A 73 3.65 4.20 -0.64
N ARG A 74 4.96 4.37 -0.81
CA ARG A 74 5.98 3.94 0.14
C ARG A 74 6.31 5.10 1.09
N VAL A 75 5.88 5.00 2.35
CA VAL A 75 6.11 6.03 3.38
C VAL A 75 7.15 5.55 4.38
N ILE A 76 8.13 6.40 4.66
CA ILE A 76 9.21 6.10 5.60
C ILE A 76 9.07 7.04 6.81
N PHE A 77 8.96 6.45 8.00
CA PHE A 77 8.96 7.16 9.27
C PHE A 77 10.33 7.01 9.92
N SER A 78 11.08 8.10 9.99
CA SER A 78 12.41 8.13 10.61
C SER A 78 12.29 8.53 12.08
N ILE A 79 12.55 7.58 12.98
CA ILE A 79 12.43 7.76 14.42
C ILE A 79 13.81 7.99 15.04
N THR A 80 13.97 9.10 15.74
CA THR A 80 15.20 9.41 16.50
C THR A 80 14.88 9.60 17.97
N GLY A 81 15.82 9.28 18.83
CA GLY A 81 15.82 9.63 20.25
C GLY A 81 16.56 10.92 20.51
N THR A 82 16.13 11.64 21.53
CA THR A 82 16.89 12.78 22.06
C THR A 82 17.72 12.34 23.28
N ALA A 83 18.66 13.19 23.72
CA ALA A 83 19.53 12.89 24.87
C ALA A 83 18.78 12.57 26.20
N ASN A 84 17.48 12.84 26.26
CA ASN A 84 16.65 12.56 27.44
C ASN A 84 15.94 11.19 27.37
N VAL A 85 16.09 10.46 26.26
CA VAL A 85 15.56 9.10 26.14
C VAL A 85 16.49 8.16 26.93
N LEU A 86 15.91 7.39 27.85
CA LEU A 86 16.68 6.42 28.62
C LEU A 86 17.28 5.36 27.67
N GLU A 87 18.55 5.02 27.87
CA GLU A 87 19.25 3.99 27.08
C GLU A 87 18.56 2.61 27.15
N THR A 88 17.72 2.40 28.18
CA THR A 88 16.95 1.17 28.38
C THR A 88 15.59 1.20 27.72
N THR A 89 15.18 2.30 27.06
CA THR A 89 13.88 2.38 26.39
C THR A 89 13.89 1.56 25.09
N ILE A 90 13.03 0.58 24.99
CA ILE A 90 12.83 -0.22 23.79
C ILE A 90 11.44 0.14 23.19
N ILE A 91 11.42 0.51 21.93
CA ILE A 91 10.18 0.68 21.17
C ILE A 91 9.74 -0.70 20.64
N THR A 92 8.57 -1.16 21.08
CA THR A 92 8.04 -2.48 20.75
C THR A 92 6.98 -2.44 19.65
N ASP A 93 6.25 -1.33 19.54
CA ASP A 93 5.20 -1.20 18.55
C ASP A 93 5.16 0.19 17.94
N PHE A 94 4.87 0.20 16.66
CA PHE A 94 4.54 1.36 15.84
C PHE A 94 3.09 1.22 15.38
N MET A 95 2.28 2.26 15.56
CA MET A 95 0.87 2.26 15.16
C MET A 95 0.50 3.57 14.50
N LEU A 96 -0.18 3.48 13.36
CA LEU A 96 -0.86 4.60 12.71
C LEU A 96 -2.38 4.38 12.84
N ALA A 97 -3.07 5.35 13.37
CA ALA A 97 -4.52 5.29 13.55
C ALA A 97 -5.18 6.59 13.12
N ASN A 98 -6.38 6.49 12.56
CA ASN A 98 -7.20 7.65 12.28
C ASN A 98 -7.90 8.13 13.55
N ARG A 99 -8.16 9.45 13.66
CA ARG A 99 -8.96 10.02 14.77
C ARG A 99 -10.43 9.78 14.62
N ASN A 100 -10.89 9.58 13.40
CA ASN A 100 -12.27 9.17 13.12
C ASN A 100 -12.28 8.17 11.95
N GLU A 101 -13.36 7.41 11.86
CA GLU A 101 -13.52 6.33 10.87
C GLU A 101 -13.97 6.82 9.49
N ALA A 102 -14.17 8.12 9.31
CA ALA A 102 -14.69 8.70 8.07
C ALA A 102 -13.60 9.40 7.23
N SER A 103 -12.40 9.60 7.78
CA SER A 103 -11.34 10.33 7.10
C SER A 103 -9.95 10.01 7.66
N GLY A 104 -8.92 10.36 6.91
CA GLY A 104 -7.53 10.20 7.29
C GLY A 104 -6.78 9.26 6.35
N ILE A 105 -6.01 8.33 6.91
CA ILE A 105 -5.24 7.35 6.17
C ILE A 105 -6.16 6.19 5.78
N PRO A 106 -6.36 5.91 4.49
CA PRO A 106 -7.14 4.75 4.07
C PRO A 106 -6.46 3.46 4.52
N THR A 107 -7.25 2.54 5.08
CA THR A 107 -6.76 1.25 5.57
C THR A 107 -7.31 0.06 4.80
N TYR A 108 -8.34 0.28 4.01
CA TYR A 108 -8.90 -0.67 3.07
C TYR A 108 -9.47 0.08 1.86
N GLY A 109 -9.40 -0.54 0.68
CA GLY A 109 -9.91 0.02 -0.56
C GLY A 109 -9.97 -1.02 -1.67
N TYR A 110 -10.49 -0.62 -2.82
CA TYR A 110 -10.64 -1.49 -3.98
C TYR A 110 -9.81 -0.95 -5.14
N LEU A 111 -8.96 -1.78 -5.72
CA LEU A 111 -8.29 -1.50 -6.98
C LEU A 111 -9.28 -1.68 -8.13
N ASN A 112 -9.56 -0.62 -8.85
CA ASN A 112 -10.27 -0.69 -10.12
C ASN A 112 -9.29 -1.13 -11.20
N ILE A 113 -9.41 -2.38 -11.70
CA ILE A 113 -8.44 -2.94 -12.65
C ILE A 113 -8.47 -2.27 -14.03
N TYR A 114 -9.53 -1.53 -14.38
CA TYR A 114 -9.58 -0.80 -15.63
C TYR A 114 -8.80 0.50 -15.60
N THR A 115 -8.71 1.14 -14.42
CA THR A 115 -8.08 2.45 -14.26
C THR A 115 -6.73 2.38 -13.53
N GLY A 116 -6.50 1.35 -12.72
CA GLY A 116 -5.35 1.23 -11.82
C GLY A 116 -5.46 2.08 -10.56
N ASN A 117 -6.59 2.74 -10.33
CA ASN A 117 -6.81 3.57 -9.16
C ASN A 117 -7.49 2.80 -8.04
N PHE A 118 -7.18 3.20 -6.81
CA PHE A 118 -7.93 2.74 -5.65
C PHE A 118 -9.15 3.61 -5.40
N GLU A 119 -10.26 2.97 -5.03
CA GLU A 119 -11.57 3.58 -4.80
C GLU A 119 -12.25 2.96 -3.56
N ASN A 120 -13.34 3.56 -3.08
CA ASN A 120 -14.19 3.03 -1.99
C ASN A 120 -13.40 2.74 -0.70
N PHE A 121 -12.64 3.73 -0.24
CA PHE A 121 -11.81 3.60 0.94
C PHE A 121 -12.60 3.47 2.24
N THR A 122 -12.06 2.69 3.19
CA THR A 122 -12.41 2.73 4.61
C THR A 122 -11.20 3.06 5.47
N TYR A 123 -11.45 3.51 6.72
CA TYR A 123 -10.46 4.16 7.58
C TYR A 123 -10.42 3.56 8.99
N GLU A 124 -11.10 2.43 9.21
CA GLU A 124 -11.45 1.93 10.54
C GLU A 124 -10.29 1.26 11.28
N LEU A 125 -9.41 0.57 10.57
CA LEU A 125 -8.38 -0.25 11.19
C LEU A 125 -7.05 0.48 11.31
N PRO A 126 -6.35 0.41 12.47
CA PRO A 126 -5.00 0.93 12.58
C PRO A 126 -4.02 0.07 11.77
N ILE A 127 -2.98 0.70 11.26
CA ILE A 127 -1.80 0.03 10.71
C ILE A 127 -0.83 -0.17 11.87
N THR A 128 -0.51 -1.41 12.21
CA THR A 128 0.38 -1.75 13.33
C THR A 128 1.60 -2.51 12.86
N ARG A 129 2.75 -2.26 13.49
CA ARG A 129 3.98 -3.03 13.33
C ARG A 129 4.63 -3.30 14.67
N SER A 130 4.97 -4.55 14.90
CA SER A 130 5.88 -4.88 15.99
C SER A 130 7.29 -4.48 15.59
N THR A 131 7.96 -3.79 16.49
CA THR A 131 9.34 -3.31 16.34
C THR A 131 10.15 -3.75 17.54
N ASN A 132 11.46 -3.63 17.47
CA ASN A 132 12.34 -3.88 18.61
C ASN A 132 13.63 -3.08 18.41
N PHE A 133 13.64 -1.83 18.88
CA PHE A 133 14.83 -1.01 18.78
C PHE A 133 14.91 0.02 19.92
N HIS A 134 16.13 0.42 20.25
CA HIS A 134 16.40 1.56 21.11
C HIS A 134 16.42 2.83 20.26
N PRO A 135 15.64 3.86 20.59
CA PRO A 135 15.74 5.15 19.92
C PRO A 135 17.07 5.83 20.30
N THR A 136 17.86 6.16 19.29
CA THR A 136 19.15 6.86 19.42
C THR A 136 19.14 8.13 18.59
N ASP A 137 20.24 8.86 18.57
CA ASP A 137 20.47 10.00 17.69
C ASP A 137 20.57 9.59 16.20
N VAL A 138 20.82 8.29 15.95
CA VAL A 138 20.75 7.71 14.61
C VAL A 138 19.31 7.30 14.31
N ALA A 139 18.78 7.81 13.18
CA ALA A 139 17.41 7.50 12.77
C ALA A 139 17.20 6.00 12.53
N LYS A 140 16.10 5.47 13.07
CA LYS A 140 15.56 4.16 12.72
C LYS A 140 14.39 4.36 11.78
N ASP A 141 14.51 3.86 10.56
CA ASP A 141 13.46 3.94 9.56
C ASP A 141 12.47 2.79 9.72
N ILE A 142 11.19 3.15 9.69
CA ILE A 142 10.06 2.24 9.62
C ILE A 142 9.34 2.51 8.30
N GLU A 143 9.39 1.53 7.41
CA GLU A 143 8.76 1.62 6.09
C GLU A 143 7.35 1.03 6.15
N VAL A 144 6.40 1.73 5.53
CA VAL A 144 5.00 1.31 5.43
C VAL A 144 4.51 1.54 4.02
N LEU A 145 3.93 0.51 3.40
CA LEU A 145 3.20 0.64 2.14
C LEU A 145 1.75 1.03 2.46
N MET A 146 1.26 2.08 1.81
CA MET A 146 -0.02 2.70 2.10
C MET A 146 -0.76 3.04 0.81
N PHE A 147 -2.07 3.15 0.88
CA PHE A 147 -2.82 3.70 -0.25
C PHE A 147 -2.40 5.15 -0.51
N PRO A 148 -2.27 5.57 -1.77
CA PRO A 148 -2.14 6.98 -2.10
C PRO A 148 -3.29 7.77 -1.47
N ALA A 149 -2.97 8.80 -0.72
CA ALA A 149 -3.98 9.56 0.02
C ALA A 149 -3.53 10.99 0.28
N GLU A 150 -4.51 11.87 0.41
CA GLU A 150 -4.37 13.19 0.98
C GLU A 150 -5.24 13.30 2.24
N PHE A 151 -4.68 13.77 3.34
CA PHE A 151 -5.41 13.95 4.58
C PHE A 151 -5.07 15.27 5.26
N SER A 152 -6.05 15.79 5.99
CA SER A 152 -5.93 17.07 6.69
C SER A 152 -5.03 16.96 7.93
N ASN A 153 -4.58 18.11 8.41
CA ASN A 153 -3.82 18.19 9.64
C ASN A 153 -4.55 17.50 10.80
N GLU A 154 -3.80 16.71 11.58
CA GLU A 154 -4.30 15.97 12.75
C GLU A 154 -5.38 14.90 12.47
N ALA A 155 -5.63 14.55 11.20
CA ALA A 155 -6.59 13.47 10.89
C ALA A 155 -6.11 12.10 11.36
N ALA A 156 -4.81 11.91 11.49
CA ALA A 156 -4.18 10.67 11.93
C ALA A 156 -3.15 10.88 13.04
N LEU A 157 -2.92 9.82 13.80
CA LEU A 157 -2.04 9.76 14.94
C LEU A 157 -1.00 8.67 14.75
N LEU A 158 0.27 9.01 14.93
CA LEU A 158 1.35 8.04 15.10
C LEU A 158 1.53 7.77 16.59
N THR A 159 1.51 6.50 16.97
CA THR A 159 1.79 6.05 18.35
C THR A 159 2.94 5.06 18.37
N LEU A 160 3.91 5.31 19.23
CA LEU A 160 4.98 4.38 19.56
C LEU A 160 4.72 3.83 20.96
N LYS A 161 4.79 2.50 21.13
CA LYS A 161 4.71 1.86 22.43
C LYS A 161 6.08 1.36 22.86
N THR A 162 6.33 1.43 24.16
CA THR A 162 7.55 0.91 24.77
C THR A 162 7.30 -0.42 25.47
N GLU A 163 8.35 -1.20 25.73
CA GLU A 163 8.27 -2.46 26.47
C GLU A 163 7.66 -2.32 27.88
N ASN A 164 7.79 -1.12 28.49
CA ASN A 164 7.22 -0.81 29.79
C ASN A 164 5.75 -0.34 29.71
N GLY A 165 5.12 -0.40 28.52
CA GLY A 165 3.74 -0.03 28.29
C GLY A 165 3.47 1.48 28.18
N HIS A 166 4.50 2.34 28.12
CA HIS A 166 4.31 3.75 27.83
C HIS A 166 3.98 3.96 26.35
N GLU A 167 3.11 4.94 26.10
CA GLU A 167 2.72 5.35 24.75
C GLU A 167 3.16 6.78 24.49
N LEU A 168 3.83 6.97 23.36
CA LEU A 168 4.23 8.26 22.82
C LEU A 168 3.43 8.52 21.56
N SER A 169 2.60 9.55 21.55
CA SER A 169 1.73 9.83 20.41
C SER A 169 1.96 11.22 19.85
N VAL A 170 1.93 11.34 18.52
CA VAL A 170 2.04 12.59 17.79
C VAL A 170 1.00 12.66 16.68
N ASN A 171 0.38 13.82 16.53
CA ASN A 171 -0.50 14.08 15.40
C ASN A 171 0.32 14.19 14.12
N LEU A 172 -0.12 13.52 13.06
CA LEU A 172 0.49 13.71 11.76
C LEU A 172 0.06 15.05 11.16
N PRO A 173 0.99 15.78 10.55
CA PRO A 173 0.67 16.99 9.79
C PRO A 173 -0.13 16.62 8.55
N GLN A 174 -0.76 17.62 7.93
CA GLN A 174 -1.34 17.45 6.60
C GLN A 174 -0.27 16.89 5.66
N ALA A 175 -0.65 15.87 4.92
CA ALA A 175 0.24 15.22 3.96
C ALA A 175 -0.53 14.70 2.74
N ARG A 176 0.20 14.55 1.64
CA ARG A 176 -0.24 13.83 0.43
C ARG A 176 0.83 12.82 0.09
N TRP A 177 0.40 11.58 -0.07
CA TRP A 177 1.25 10.45 -0.46
C TRP A 177 0.82 9.92 -1.82
N GLU A 178 1.79 9.74 -2.72
CA GLU A 178 1.60 9.29 -4.10
C GLU A 178 2.47 8.07 -4.41
#